data_bc04968bc222c9f48462913e433380ab
#
_entry.id   bc04968bc222c9f48462913e433380ab
#
_cell.length_a   1.000
_cell.length_b   1.000
_cell.length_c   1.000
_cell.angle_alpha   90.00
_cell.angle_beta   90.00
_cell.angle_gamma   90.00
#
_symmetry.space_group_name_H-M   'P 1'
#
loop_
_entity.id
_entity.type
_entity.pdbx_description
1 polymer ?
#
loop_
_entity_poly.entity_id
_entity_poly.type
_entity_poly.pdbx_seq_one_letter_code
_entity_poly.pdbx_strand_id
1 'polypeptide(L)'
;PVRVADLGAGAGAAGMAVASRLDRAEVTLFERSQEMADYARRSIDHPLNARIAPRLTLFQADVTATGNARRAMGLEDDVFDHVILNPPFNDGSDRRTPDALKAEAHAMTEGLFESWLRTAGAIMRPGGQVSLISRPESIAEIIDACGRRFGGLEITPLYPRAGENAVRILVTAIKGSRARLSLRAALTMHDEGTHRFSAYVDDLNNGRAAYARKR
;
A
#
# COMPACT_ATOMS: atom_id res chain seq x y z
N PRO A 1 1.89 1.21 -21.09
CA PRO A 1 2.36 1.43 -19.71
C PRO A 1 1.44 0.71 -18.73
N VAL A 2 1.97 0.31 -17.58
CA VAL A 2 1.20 -0.22 -16.44
C VAL A 2 0.84 0.97 -15.56
N ARG A 3 -0.43 1.14 -15.25
CA ARG A 3 -0.90 2.25 -14.39
C ARG A 3 -1.01 1.80 -12.94
N VAL A 4 -0.33 2.50 -12.06
CA VAL A 4 -0.26 2.20 -10.63
C VAL A 4 -0.77 3.38 -9.83
N ALA A 5 -1.67 3.14 -8.87
CA ALA A 5 -2.07 4.14 -7.87
C ALA A 5 -1.40 3.83 -6.53
N ASP A 6 -0.85 4.86 -5.89
CA ASP A 6 -0.35 4.82 -4.51
C ASP A 6 -1.34 5.63 -3.65
N LEU A 7 -2.18 4.92 -2.87
CA LEU A 7 -3.19 5.55 -2.04
C LEU A 7 -2.63 5.86 -0.64
N GLY A 8 -2.71 7.11 -0.23
CA GLY A 8 -2.09 7.60 0.99
C GLY A 8 -0.57 7.64 0.85
N ALA A 9 -0.11 8.20 -0.27
CA ALA A 9 1.28 8.13 -0.69
C ALA A 9 2.28 8.79 0.28
N GLY A 10 1.80 9.64 1.20
CA GLY A 10 2.68 10.41 2.07
C GLY A 10 3.66 11.24 1.26
N ALA A 11 4.95 11.17 1.56
CA ALA A 11 6.01 11.82 0.79
C ALA A 11 6.36 11.10 -0.54
N GLY A 12 5.60 10.06 -0.92
CA GLY A 12 5.69 9.39 -2.23
C GLY A 12 6.70 8.24 -2.31
N ALA A 13 7.25 7.77 -1.20
CA ALA A 13 8.35 6.82 -1.20
C ALA A 13 8.00 5.49 -1.92
N ALA A 14 6.81 4.92 -1.66
CA ALA A 14 6.40 3.65 -2.25
C ALA A 14 6.16 3.78 -3.77
N GLY A 15 5.39 4.78 -4.19
CA GLY A 15 5.14 5.05 -5.60
C GLY A 15 6.41 5.37 -6.39
N MET A 16 7.34 6.16 -5.83
CA MET A 16 8.64 6.44 -6.46
C MET A 16 9.50 5.18 -6.56
N ALA A 17 9.48 4.30 -5.56
CA ALA A 17 10.19 3.02 -5.64
C ALA A 17 9.63 2.14 -6.78
N VAL A 18 8.31 2.13 -6.99
CA VAL A 18 7.69 1.45 -8.13
C VAL A 18 8.16 2.04 -9.45
N ALA A 19 8.10 3.37 -9.60
CA ALA A 19 8.55 4.06 -10.82
C ALA A 19 10.05 3.85 -11.10
N SER A 20 10.86 3.74 -10.04
CA SER A 20 12.30 3.47 -10.17
C SER A 20 12.60 2.07 -10.68
N ARG A 21 11.78 1.08 -10.31
CA ARG A 21 12.00 -0.34 -10.66
C ARG A 21 11.35 -0.78 -11.95
N LEU A 22 10.25 -0.14 -12.33
CA LEU A 22 9.44 -0.54 -13.46
C LEU A 22 9.41 0.60 -14.49
N ASP A 23 10.30 0.54 -15.47
CA ASP A 23 10.45 1.61 -16.49
C ASP A 23 9.18 1.88 -17.30
N ARG A 24 8.23 0.94 -17.33
CA ARG A 24 6.94 1.08 -18.02
C ARG A 24 5.77 1.43 -17.08
N ALA A 25 6.01 1.67 -15.79
CA ALA A 25 4.98 2.07 -14.84
C ALA A 25 4.77 3.59 -14.89
N GLU A 26 3.51 3.99 -15.02
CA GLU A 26 3.01 5.33 -14.73
C GLU A 26 2.36 5.28 -13.35
N VAL A 27 2.85 6.10 -12.42
CA VAL A 27 2.42 6.03 -11.02
C VAL A 27 1.71 7.32 -10.63
N THR A 28 0.50 7.19 -10.12
CA THR A 28 -0.27 8.31 -9.57
C THR A 28 -0.28 8.22 -8.04
N LEU A 29 0.20 9.26 -7.40
CA LEU A 29 0.25 9.43 -5.96
C LEU A 29 -0.99 10.18 -5.50
N PHE A 30 -1.72 9.65 -4.52
CA PHE A 30 -2.87 10.30 -3.91
C PHE A 30 -2.59 10.52 -2.43
N GLU A 31 -2.54 11.78 -1.99
CA GLU A 31 -2.26 12.13 -0.60
C GLU A 31 -3.24 13.22 -0.13
N ARG A 32 -3.79 13.03 1.07
CA ARG A 32 -4.76 13.98 1.65
C ARG A 32 -4.09 15.17 2.32
N SER A 33 -3.01 14.92 3.05
CA SER A 33 -2.28 15.95 3.76
C SER A 33 -1.56 16.88 2.79
N GLN A 34 -1.86 18.19 2.86
CA GLN A 34 -1.16 19.18 2.06
C GLN A 34 0.35 19.18 2.32
N GLU A 35 0.74 19.08 3.58
CA GLU A 35 2.15 19.04 3.98
C GLU A 35 2.87 17.85 3.35
N MET A 36 2.29 16.65 3.45
CA MET A 36 2.87 15.45 2.86
C MET A 36 2.91 15.49 1.34
N ALA A 37 1.85 16.03 0.71
CA ALA A 37 1.82 16.25 -0.73
C ALA A 37 2.92 17.24 -1.19
N ASP A 38 3.21 18.27 -0.40
CA ASP A 38 4.31 19.19 -0.69
C ASP A 38 5.69 18.52 -0.56
N TYR A 39 5.86 17.60 0.40
CA TYR A 39 7.06 16.76 0.45
C TYR A 39 7.17 15.82 -0.76
N ALA A 40 6.07 15.20 -1.16
CA ALA A 40 6.03 14.35 -2.36
C ALA A 40 6.41 15.16 -3.62
N ARG A 41 5.87 16.35 -3.79
CA ARG A 41 6.20 17.23 -4.92
C ARG A 41 7.69 17.58 -4.95
N ARG A 42 8.26 18.02 -3.80
CA ARG A 42 9.69 18.30 -3.70
C ARG A 42 10.55 17.06 -4.02
N SER A 43 10.08 15.87 -3.61
CA SER A 43 10.76 14.61 -3.93
C SER A 43 10.70 14.30 -5.42
N ILE A 44 9.54 14.52 -6.06
CA ILE A 44 9.40 14.33 -7.52
C ILE A 44 10.33 15.29 -8.29
N ASP A 45 10.36 16.56 -7.88
CA ASP A 45 11.13 17.61 -8.55
C ASP A 45 12.65 17.54 -8.24
N HIS A 46 13.07 16.67 -7.33
CA HIS A 46 14.48 16.55 -6.96
C HIS A 46 15.31 16.02 -8.14
N PRO A 47 16.48 16.63 -8.44
CA PRO A 47 17.30 16.26 -9.61
C PRO A 47 17.67 14.77 -9.70
N LEU A 48 17.86 14.10 -8.57
CA LEU A 48 18.13 12.65 -8.54
C LEU A 48 16.95 11.80 -9.04
N ASN A 49 15.73 12.36 -9.06
CA ASN A 49 14.53 11.69 -9.54
C ASN A 49 14.13 12.09 -10.97
N ALA A 50 14.92 12.89 -11.67
CA ALA A 50 14.62 13.38 -13.02
C ALA A 50 14.26 12.25 -14.02
N ARG A 51 14.83 11.05 -13.86
CA ARG A 51 14.52 9.89 -14.70
C ARG A 51 13.12 9.35 -14.50
N ILE A 52 12.58 9.43 -13.29
CA ILE A 52 11.25 8.89 -12.93
C ILE A 52 10.16 9.95 -12.89
N ALA A 53 10.52 11.21 -12.66
CA ALA A 53 9.58 12.32 -12.52
C ALA A 53 8.54 12.42 -13.66
N PRO A 54 8.87 12.23 -14.95
CA PRO A 54 7.88 12.28 -16.04
C PRO A 54 6.78 11.20 -15.96
N ARG A 55 6.98 10.17 -15.15
CA ARG A 55 6.04 9.05 -14.97
C ARG A 55 5.30 9.10 -13.63
N LEU A 56 5.46 10.21 -12.90
CA LEU A 56 4.83 10.45 -11.60
C LEU A 56 3.80 11.57 -11.73
N THR A 57 2.60 11.33 -11.24
CA THR A 57 1.56 12.35 -11.09
C THR A 57 1.12 12.39 -9.63
N LEU A 58 0.88 13.57 -9.09
CA LEU A 58 0.44 13.76 -7.70
C LEU A 58 -0.90 14.49 -7.67
N PHE A 59 -1.87 13.91 -6.96
CA PHE A 59 -3.13 14.53 -6.61
C PHE A 59 -3.25 14.70 -5.11
N GLN A 60 -3.72 15.87 -4.68
CA GLN A 60 -4.21 16.01 -3.31
C GLN A 60 -5.62 15.45 -3.25
N ALA A 61 -5.80 14.32 -2.57
CA ALA A 61 -7.04 13.58 -2.57
C ALA A 61 -7.29 12.83 -1.26
N ASP A 62 -8.54 12.85 -0.82
CA ASP A 62 -9.01 11.99 0.26
C ASP A 62 -9.47 10.65 -0.34
N VAL A 63 -8.71 9.58 -0.05
CA VAL A 63 -9.00 8.23 -0.53
C VAL A 63 -10.27 7.63 0.09
N THR A 64 -10.84 8.24 1.12
CA THR A 64 -12.11 7.81 1.73
C THR A 64 -13.33 8.42 1.04
N ALA A 65 -13.15 9.42 0.18
CA ALA A 65 -14.21 10.05 -0.59
C ALA A 65 -14.92 9.06 -1.51
N THR A 66 -16.18 9.36 -1.85
CA THR A 66 -17.02 8.48 -2.66
C THR A 66 -17.68 9.22 -3.82
N GLY A 67 -18.17 8.46 -4.81
CA GLY A 67 -18.98 9.01 -5.91
C GLY A 67 -18.27 10.12 -6.69
N ASN A 68 -19.01 11.21 -6.96
CA ASN A 68 -18.49 12.33 -7.74
C ASN A 68 -17.34 13.07 -7.05
N ALA A 69 -17.38 13.20 -5.72
CA ALA A 69 -16.30 13.83 -4.96
C ALA A 69 -14.97 13.09 -5.14
N ARG A 70 -15.00 11.75 -5.11
CA ARG A 70 -13.84 10.90 -5.38
C ARG A 70 -13.28 11.14 -6.79
N ARG A 71 -14.15 11.09 -7.81
CA ARG A 71 -13.74 11.29 -9.21
C ARG A 71 -13.16 12.69 -9.47
N ALA A 72 -13.74 13.71 -8.85
CA ALA A 72 -13.24 15.10 -8.98
C ALA A 72 -11.81 15.29 -8.44
N MET A 73 -11.35 14.39 -7.57
CA MET A 73 -9.98 14.35 -7.05
C MET A 73 -9.04 13.44 -7.85
N GLY A 74 -9.43 13.01 -9.07
CA GLY A 74 -8.59 12.17 -9.93
C GLY A 74 -8.67 10.67 -9.65
N LEU A 75 -9.46 10.24 -8.67
CA LEU A 75 -9.69 8.82 -8.33
C LEU A 75 -10.82 8.26 -9.24
N GLU A 76 -10.57 8.18 -10.54
CA GLU A 76 -11.52 7.75 -11.55
C GLU A 76 -11.74 6.23 -11.56
N ASP A 77 -12.89 5.77 -12.09
CA ASP A 77 -13.24 4.36 -12.12
C ASP A 77 -12.43 3.59 -13.18
N ASP A 78 -12.02 2.37 -12.86
CA ASP A 78 -11.43 1.39 -13.77
C ASP A 78 -10.18 1.86 -14.56
N VAL A 79 -9.35 2.72 -13.93
CA VAL A 79 -8.16 3.32 -14.57
C VAL A 79 -6.88 2.52 -14.31
N PHE A 80 -6.72 1.98 -13.10
CA PHE A 80 -5.44 1.44 -12.65
C PHE A 80 -5.34 -0.08 -12.78
N ASP A 81 -4.17 -0.57 -13.17
CA ASP A 81 -3.83 -1.99 -13.22
C ASP A 81 -3.44 -2.52 -11.84
N HIS A 82 -2.77 -1.65 -11.05
CA HIS A 82 -2.34 -1.96 -9.69
C HIS A 82 -2.68 -0.80 -8.74
N VAL A 83 -3.01 -1.16 -7.51
CA VAL A 83 -3.13 -0.21 -6.39
C VAL A 83 -2.23 -0.69 -5.25
N ILE A 84 -1.41 0.21 -4.73
CA ILE A 84 -0.60 -0.03 -3.53
C ILE A 84 -1.13 0.79 -2.37
N LEU A 85 -1.08 0.21 -1.16
CA LEU A 85 -1.61 0.78 0.07
C LEU A 85 -0.60 0.57 1.20
N ASN A 86 -0.26 1.64 1.88
CA ASN A 86 0.46 1.59 3.15
C ASN A 86 -0.29 2.45 4.18
N PRO A 87 -1.46 1.99 4.66
CA PRO A 87 -2.29 2.78 5.57
C PRO A 87 -1.53 3.16 6.84
N PRO A 88 -1.86 4.29 7.48
CA PRO A 88 -1.26 4.67 8.75
C PRO A 88 -1.57 3.62 9.83
N PHE A 89 -0.54 3.18 10.57
CA PHE A 89 -0.65 2.18 11.64
C PHE A 89 -0.73 2.86 13.03
N ASN A 90 -1.51 3.90 13.18
CA ASN A 90 -1.60 4.59 14.46
C ASN A 90 -2.40 3.76 15.47
N ASP A 91 -1.70 2.96 16.29
CA ASP A 91 -2.19 2.67 17.61
C ASP A 91 -2.18 3.97 18.42
N GLY A 92 -3.34 4.36 18.94
CA GLY A 92 -3.44 5.46 19.89
C GLY A 92 -2.61 5.28 21.17
N SER A 93 -1.85 4.16 21.28
CA SER A 93 -0.92 3.85 22.36
C SER A 93 0.52 4.33 22.10
N ASP A 94 0.90 4.60 20.84
CA ASP A 94 2.33 4.84 20.49
C ASP A 94 2.81 6.29 20.71
N ARG A 95 1.91 7.24 21.04
CA ARG A 95 2.28 8.58 21.50
C ARG A 95 1.33 9.03 22.60
N ARG A 96 1.85 9.68 23.65
CA ARG A 96 1.09 10.35 24.73
C ARG A 96 0.22 11.46 24.14
N THR A 97 -0.92 11.09 23.56
CA THR A 97 -1.89 11.99 22.94
C THR A 97 -3.06 12.17 23.91
N PRO A 98 -3.62 13.39 24.10
CA PRO A 98 -4.80 13.62 24.94
C PRO A 98 -5.99 12.73 24.55
N ASP A 99 -6.82 12.34 25.51
CA ASP A 99 -7.90 11.34 25.35
C ASP A 99 -8.90 11.64 24.21
N ALA A 100 -9.13 12.90 23.88
CA ALA A 100 -10.02 13.29 22.77
C ALA A 100 -9.44 12.92 21.39
N LEU A 101 -8.11 13.07 21.21
CA LEU A 101 -7.41 12.69 19.98
C LEU A 101 -7.27 11.16 19.86
N LYS A 102 -7.28 10.44 20.99
CA LYS A 102 -7.31 8.96 20.98
C LYS A 102 -8.66 8.44 20.49
N ALA A 103 -9.77 9.04 20.92
CA ALA A 103 -11.10 8.66 20.48
C ALA A 103 -11.31 8.94 18.98
N GLU A 104 -10.78 10.06 18.48
CA GLU A 104 -10.81 10.40 17.05
C GLU A 104 -9.91 9.47 16.23
N ALA A 105 -8.72 9.11 16.73
CA ALA A 105 -7.85 8.12 16.10
C ALA A 105 -8.48 6.71 16.08
N HIS A 106 -9.17 6.30 17.15
CA HIS A 106 -9.93 5.02 17.17
C HIS A 106 -11.11 5.04 16.19
N ALA A 107 -11.88 6.11 16.14
CA ALA A 107 -12.98 6.25 15.19
C ALA A 107 -12.51 6.31 13.75
N MET A 108 -11.31 6.87 13.49
CA MET A 108 -10.66 6.85 12.17
C MET A 108 -10.10 5.46 11.82
N THR A 109 -9.88 4.58 12.78
CA THR A 109 -9.36 3.22 12.53
C THR A 109 -10.49 2.26 12.17
N GLU A 110 -11.67 2.44 12.76
CA GLU A 110 -12.87 1.66 12.42
C GLU A 110 -13.31 1.93 10.97
N GLY A 111 -13.30 0.91 10.12
CA GLY A 111 -13.69 1.02 8.71
C GLY A 111 -12.63 1.64 7.78
N LEU A 112 -11.39 1.87 8.25
CA LEU A 112 -10.31 2.37 7.43
C LEU A 112 -10.06 1.47 6.22
N PHE A 113 -9.87 0.16 6.46
CA PHE A 113 -9.64 -0.79 5.39
C PHE A 113 -10.84 -0.93 4.45
N GLU A 114 -12.08 -0.88 4.98
CA GLU A 114 -13.27 -0.88 4.12
C GLU A 114 -13.29 0.33 3.17
N SER A 115 -13.04 1.53 3.68
CA SER A 115 -13.07 2.73 2.86
C SER A 115 -11.95 2.74 1.81
N TRP A 116 -10.74 2.34 2.17
CA TRP A 116 -9.59 2.31 1.28
C TRP A 116 -9.70 1.20 0.24
N LEU A 117 -10.11 -0.02 0.63
CA LEU A 117 -10.31 -1.12 -0.31
C LEU A 117 -11.53 -0.90 -1.21
N ARG A 118 -12.57 -0.19 -0.73
CA ARG A 118 -13.68 0.25 -1.58
C ARG A 118 -13.17 1.19 -2.68
N THR A 119 -12.37 2.18 -2.34
CA THR A 119 -11.78 3.09 -3.31
C THR A 119 -10.83 2.36 -4.26
N ALA A 120 -9.92 1.52 -3.74
CA ALA A 120 -9.06 0.68 -4.56
C ALA A 120 -9.86 -0.16 -5.56
N GLY A 121 -10.95 -0.79 -5.08
CA GLY A 121 -11.84 -1.57 -5.94
C GLY A 121 -12.54 -0.74 -7.00
N ALA A 122 -12.90 0.51 -6.72
CA ALA A 122 -13.55 1.38 -7.69
C ALA A 122 -12.58 1.84 -8.80
N ILE A 123 -11.37 2.29 -8.44
CA ILE A 123 -10.41 2.85 -9.39
C ILE A 123 -9.63 1.81 -10.20
N MET A 124 -9.60 0.58 -9.74
CA MET A 124 -8.89 -0.51 -10.40
C MET A 124 -9.70 -1.14 -11.53
N ARG A 125 -9.06 -1.55 -12.59
CA ARG A 125 -9.66 -2.36 -13.66
C ARG A 125 -10.06 -3.75 -13.15
N PRO A 126 -11.07 -4.39 -13.75
CA PRO A 126 -11.32 -5.82 -13.50
C PRO A 126 -10.05 -6.65 -13.75
N GLY A 127 -9.73 -7.56 -12.82
CA GLY A 127 -8.49 -8.33 -12.86
C GLY A 127 -7.24 -7.59 -12.38
N GLY A 128 -7.34 -6.31 -12.03
CA GLY A 128 -6.26 -5.55 -11.42
C GLY A 128 -5.90 -6.07 -10.03
N GLN A 129 -4.69 -5.78 -9.57
CA GLN A 129 -4.15 -6.26 -8.30
C GLN A 129 -4.05 -5.13 -7.27
N VAL A 130 -4.54 -5.36 -6.08
CA VAL A 130 -4.21 -4.56 -4.90
C VAL A 130 -3.08 -5.22 -4.12
N SER A 131 -2.17 -4.39 -3.59
CA SER A 131 -1.11 -4.81 -2.68
C SER A 131 -1.09 -3.87 -1.49
N LEU A 132 -1.17 -4.41 -0.29
CA LEU A 132 -1.11 -3.63 0.94
C LEU A 132 -0.16 -4.27 1.95
N ILE A 133 0.43 -3.42 2.77
CA ILE A 133 1.19 -3.82 3.94
C ILE A 133 0.44 -3.36 5.19
N SER A 134 0.39 -4.20 6.22
CA SER A 134 -0.27 -3.89 7.48
C SER A 134 0.34 -4.62 8.65
N ARG A 135 -0.18 -4.37 9.87
CA ARG A 135 0.11 -5.19 11.06
C ARG A 135 -0.72 -6.48 11.02
N PRO A 136 -0.25 -7.58 11.63
CA PRO A 136 -1.00 -8.85 11.70
C PRO A 136 -2.37 -8.73 12.35
N GLU A 137 -2.53 -7.84 13.31
CA GLU A 137 -3.79 -7.61 14.04
C GLU A 137 -4.93 -7.19 13.12
N SER A 138 -4.62 -6.53 12.01
CA SER A 138 -5.61 -6.06 11.03
C SER A 138 -6.09 -7.14 10.05
N ILE A 139 -5.63 -8.38 10.17
CA ILE A 139 -5.89 -9.42 9.17
C ILE A 139 -7.40 -9.70 8.97
N ALA A 140 -8.16 -9.75 10.06
CA ALA A 140 -9.60 -10.00 10.01
C ALA A 140 -10.33 -8.85 9.30
N GLU A 141 -10.04 -7.61 9.68
CA GLU A 141 -10.62 -6.41 9.08
C GLU A 141 -10.29 -6.30 7.57
N ILE A 142 -9.06 -6.62 7.18
CA ILE A 142 -8.65 -6.63 5.77
C ILE A 142 -9.43 -7.69 4.97
N ILE A 143 -9.60 -8.90 5.51
CA ILE A 143 -10.36 -9.97 4.86
C ILE A 143 -11.82 -9.55 4.68
N ASP A 144 -12.44 -9.01 5.72
CA ASP A 144 -13.82 -8.53 5.69
C ASP A 144 -13.99 -7.37 4.69
N ALA A 145 -13.08 -6.41 4.70
CA ALA A 145 -13.06 -5.27 3.78
C ALA A 145 -12.83 -5.67 2.32
N CYS A 146 -12.13 -6.76 2.05
CA CYS A 146 -12.05 -7.30 0.70
C CYS A 146 -13.41 -7.75 0.17
N GLY A 147 -14.21 -8.40 1.01
CA GLY A 147 -15.59 -8.79 0.74
C GLY A 147 -15.74 -9.50 -0.60
N ARG A 148 -16.73 -9.05 -1.40
CA ARG A 148 -16.95 -9.57 -2.75
C ARG A 148 -16.17 -8.84 -3.85
N ARG A 149 -15.45 -7.75 -3.49
CA ARG A 149 -14.70 -6.93 -4.46
C ARG A 149 -13.44 -7.63 -4.92
N PHE A 150 -12.79 -8.35 -4.01
CA PHE A 150 -11.50 -8.99 -4.21
C PHE A 150 -11.54 -10.47 -3.87
N GLY A 151 -10.75 -11.24 -4.59
CA GLY A 151 -10.51 -12.65 -4.27
C GLY A 151 -9.07 -13.05 -4.58
N GLY A 152 -8.74 -14.32 -4.35
CA GLY A 152 -7.37 -14.79 -4.49
C GLY A 152 -6.42 -14.05 -3.55
N LEU A 153 -6.86 -13.78 -2.32
CA LEU A 153 -6.01 -13.15 -1.33
C LEU A 153 -4.78 -14.01 -1.08
N GLU A 154 -3.61 -13.42 -1.14
CA GLU A 154 -2.36 -14.03 -0.67
C GLU A 154 -1.84 -13.20 0.49
N ILE A 155 -1.65 -13.86 1.64
CA ILE A 155 -1.15 -13.23 2.86
C ILE A 155 0.23 -13.78 3.15
N THR A 156 1.22 -12.89 3.20
CA THR A 156 2.62 -13.22 3.49
C THR A 156 3.01 -12.60 4.81
N PRO A 157 3.29 -13.39 5.85
CA PRO A 157 3.85 -12.88 7.09
C PRO A 157 5.29 -12.39 6.90
N LEU A 158 5.62 -11.25 7.53
CA LEU A 158 6.97 -10.69 7.56
C LEU A 158 7.52 -10.79 8.98
N TYR A 159 8.52 -11.63 9.16
CA TYR A 159 9.20 -11.85 10.44
C TYR A 159 10.46 -11.00 10.52
N PRO A 160 10.72 -10.32 11.64
CA PRO A 160 11.99 -9.64 11.83
C PRO A 160 13.15 -10.64 11.76
N ARG A 161 13.04 -11.75 12.48
CA ARG A 161 14.00 -12.88 12.52
C ARG A 161 13.29 -14.22 12.60
N ALA A 162 14.01 -15.27 12.30
CA ALA A 162 13.51 -16.63 12.48
C ALA A 162 13.13 -16.88 13.96
N GLY A 163 11.95 -17.47 14.18
CA GLY A 163 11.44 -17.76 15.53
C GLY A 163 10.77 -16.58 16.25
N GLU A 164 10.81 -15.36 15.73
CA GLU A 164 10.06 -14.23 16.25
C GLU A 164 8.63 -14.17 15.67
N ASN A 165 7.74 -13.40 16.26
CA ASN A 165 6.40 -13.19 15.71
C ASN A 165 6.44 -12.27 14.49
N ALA A 166 5.47 -12.44 13.58
CA ALA A 166 5.31 -11.53 12.46
C ALA A 166 4.99 -10.11 12.95
N VAL A 167 5.69 -9.12 12.41
CA VAL A 167 5.47 -7.71 12.72
C VAL A 167 4.69 -6.99 11.62
N ARG A 168 4.63 -7.58 10.44
CA ARG A 168 3.86 -7.09 9.29
C ARG A 168 3.29 -8.27 8.51
N ILE A 169 2.27 -7.96 7.73
CA ILE A 169 1.75 -8.83 6.68
C ILE A 169 1.75 -8.05 5.36
N LEU A 170 2.13 -8.73 4.29
CA LEU A 170 1.89 -8.27 2.93
C LEU A 170 0.67 -9.00 2.41
N VAL A 171 -0.35 -8.27 1.99
CA VAL A 171 -1.58 -8.83 1.42
C VAL A 171 -1.69 -8.40 -0.02
N THR A 172 -1.93 -9.35 -0.90
CA THR A 172 -2.28 -9.07 -2.30
C THR A 172 -3.62 -9.71 -2.64
N ALA A 173 -4.42 -9.06 -3.49
CA ALA A 173 -5.70 -9.59 -3.94
C ALA A 173 -6.03 -9.09 -5.35
N ILE A 174 -6.94 -9.76 -6.04
CA ILE A 174 -7.33 -9.46 -7.42
C ILE A 174 -8.78 -9.01 -7.47
N LYS A 175 -9.05 -7.86 -8.11
CA LYS A 175 -10.41 -7.34 -8.32
C LYS A 175 -11.24 -8.32 -9.13
N GLY A 176 -12.40 -8.71 -8.59
CA GLY A 176 -13.38 -9.59 -9.23
C GLY A 176 -13.00 -11.07 -9.25
N SER A 177 -11.85 -11.47 -8.69
CA SER A 177 -11.47 -12.88 -8.59
C SER A 177 -12.38 -13.63 -7.61
N ARG A 178 -12.59 -14.94 -7.89
CA ARG A 178 -13.26 -15.88 -6.99
C ARG A 178 -12.29 -16.94 -6.44
N ALA A 179 -10.99 -16.77 -6.68
CA ALA A 179 -9.98 -17.67 -6.17
C ALA A 179 -9.94 -17.63 -4.63
N ARG A 180 -9.54 -18.75 -4.04
CA ARG A 180 -9.48 -18.90 -2.58
C ARG A 180 -8.32 -18.09 -2.00
N LEU A 181 -8.43 -17.76 -0.70
CA LEU A 181 -7.36 -17.21 0.09
C LEU A 181 -6.22 -18.25 0.26
N SER A 182 -4.99 -17.79 0.26
CA SER A 182 -3.82 -18.59 0.58
C SER A 182 -2.88 -17.86 1.54
N LEU A 183 -2.32 -18.62 2.48
CA LEU A 183 -1.20 -18.14 3.28
C LEU A 183 0.09 -18.52 2.57
N ARG A 184 0.99 -17.55 2.40
CA ARG A 184 2.30 -17.75 1.77
C ARG A 184 3.35 -18.11 2.80
N ALA A 185 4.44 -18.71 2.33
CA ALA A 185 5.64 -18.83 3.17
C ALA A 185 6.08 -17.45 3.64
N ALA A 186 6.47 -17.37 4.91
CA ALA A 186 6.92 -16.13 5.52
C ALA A 186 8.21 -15.59 4.87
N LEU A 187 8.38 -14.27 4.91
CA LEU A 187 9.65 -13.62 4.62
C LEU A 187 10.33 -13.24 5.94
N THR A 188 11.55 -13.74 6.14
CA THR A 188 12.40 -13.35 7.26
C THR A 188 13.27 -12.17 6.83
N MET A 189 13.16 -11.05 7.53
CA MET A 189 13.79 -9.78 7.13
C MET A 189 15.30 -9.78 7.38
N HIS A 190 15.74 -10.25 8.55
CA HIS A 190 17.13 -10.15 8.98
C HIS A 190 17.74 -11.52 9.26
N ASP A 191 19.04 -11.64 9.05
CA ASP A 191 19.81 -12.80 9.45
C ASP A 191 19.89 -12.88 11.00
N GLU A 192 20.09 -14.08 11.50
CA GLU A 192 20.19 -14.36 12.94
C GLU A 192 21.33 -13.55 13.57
N GLY A 193 21.05 -12.94 14.73
CA GLY A 193 22.03 -12.17 15.51
C GLY A 193 22.52 -10.85 14.88
N THR A 194 21.96 -10.41 13.75
CA THR A 194 22.41 -9.20 13.07
C THR A 194 21.25 -8.26 12.68
N HIS A 195 21.58 -7.05 12.24
CA HIS A 195 20.64 -6.11 11.59
C HIS A 195 20.74 -6.17 10.05
N ARG A 196 21.53 -7.07 9.49
CA ARG A 196 21.63 -7.22 8.03
C ARG A 196 20.36 -7.87 7.51
N PHE A 197 19.90 -7.40 6.36
CA PHE A 197 18.83 -8.11 5.66
C PHE A 197 19.29 -9.51 5.24
N SER A 198 18.37 -10.47 5.29
CA SER A 198 18.62 -11.78 4.67
C SER A 198 18.93 -11.60 3.17
N ALA A 199 19.71 -12.49 2.60
CA ALA A 199 20.17 -12.36 1.21
C ALA A 199 19.00 -12.12 0.23
N TYR A 200 17.90 -12.85 0.39
CA TYR A 200 16.73 -12.68 -0.47
C TYR A 200 16.03 -11.32 -0.29
N VAL A 201 15.90 -10.86 0.96
CA VAL A 201 15.30 -9.54 1.24
C VAL A 201 16.22 -8.41 0.76
N ASP A 202 17.54 -8.57 0.88
CA ASP A 202 18.49 -7.62 0.30
C ASP A 202 18.35 -7.56 -1.23
N ASP A 203 18.19 -8.70 -1.90
CA ASP A 203 17.93 -8.76 -3.34
C ASP A 203 16.60 -8.10 -3.72
N LEU A 204 15.54 -8.32 -2.92
CA LEU A 204 14.26 -7.62 -3.10
C LEU A 204 14.43 -6.10 -2.96
N ASN A 205 15.13 -5.64 -1.91
CA ASN A 205 15.33 -4.23 -1.62
C ASN A 205 16.15 -3.53 -2.72
N ASN A 206 17.09 -4.25 -3.34
CA ASN A 206 17.95 -3.73 -4.40
C ASN A 206 17.44 -4.02 -5.82
N GLY A 207 16.23 -4.57 -5.96
CA GLY A 207 15.62 -4.84 -7.27
C GLY A 207 16.25 -6.00 -8.04
N ARG A 208 17.09 -6.83 -7.39
CA ARG A 208 17.70 -8.02 -7.98
C ARG A 208 16.79 -9.25 -7.94
N ALA A 209 15.74 -9.21 -7.10
CA ALA A 209 14.71 -10.23 -7.03
C ALA A 209 13.31 -9.60 -7.08
N ALA A 210 12.31 -10.42 -7.36
CA ALA A 210 10.89 -10.05 -7.32
C ALA A 210 10.11 -11.03 -6.45
N TYR A 211 9.19 -10.52 -5.64
CA TYR A 211 8.24 -11.32 -4.88
C TYR A 211 6.93 -11.43 -5.66
N ALA A 212 6.82 -12.47 -6.48
CA ALA A 212 5.66 -12.67 -7.34
C ALA A 212 4.54 -13.45 -6.63
N ARG A 213 3.28 -13.17 -7.02
CA ARG A 213 2.14 -14.04 -6.68
C ARG A 213 2.38 -15.45 -7.22
N LYS A 214 1.86 -16.46 -6.51
CA LYS A 214 1.75 -17.81 -7.08
C LYS A 214 0.61 -17.80 -8.11
N ARG A 215 0.90 -18.29 -9.30
CA ARG A 215 -0.13 -18.54 -10.34
C ARG A 215 -0.98 -19.74 -9.96
#